data_742eb4ac2a6d656638434ff36488eaeb
#
_entry.id   742eb4ac2a6d656638434ff36488eaeb
#
_cell.length_a   1.000
_cell.length_b   1.000
_cell.length_c   1.000
_cell.angle_alpha   90.00
_cell.angle_beta   90.00
_cell.angle_gamma   90.00
#
_symmetry.space_group_name_H-M   'P 1'
#
loop_
_entity.id
_entity.type
_entity.pdbx_description
1 polymer ?
#
loop_
_entity_poly.entity_id
_entity_poly.type
_entity_poly.pdbx_seq_one_letter_code
_entity_poly.pdbx_strand_id
1 'polypeptide(L)'
;MPGAGRGCLCGAVPATKLICFDCDSTLSAIEGIDELARLRGLAVLGRVEMMTNDAMEGLVTVESVFERRLEIIEPRREDIAAVGRRYVETVEPTARDTIAALVARGWTPVIVSGGFTQAIQPLADYLGVARVEAVELKFTADGTYDGYDETAPTTRTGGKAEVVARLRRELQPSLTWMVGDGVSDLEVKSEEVSFIGFGRYVVRPKVKAEAGIFITSLDQLLKIR
;
A
#
# COMPACT_ATOMS: atom_id res chain seq x y z
N MET A 1 -0.76 -21.52 59.29
CA MET A 1 0.10 -20.78 58.28
C MET A 1 -0.70 -20.72 56.98
N PRO A 2 -1.32 -19.58 56.59
CA PRO A 2 -1.98 -19.47 55.30
C PRO A 2 -0.94 -19.13 54.21
N GLY A 3 -0.92 -19.93 53.14
CA GLY A 3 -0.09 -19.71 51.97
C GLY A 3 -0.53 -18.51 51.18
N ALA A 4 0.37 -17.58 50.94
CA ALA A 4 0.18 -16.41 50.09
C ALA A 4 0.06 -16.86 48.63
N GLY A 5 -1.15 -16.76 48.05
CA GLY A 5 -1.37 -16.89 46.63
C GLY A 5 -0.68 -15.74 45.90
N ARG A 6 0.34 -16.04 45.09
CA ARG A 6 0.92 -15.10 44.15
C ARG A 6 -0.07 -14.93 43.01
N GLY A 7 -0.80 -13.83 43.04
CA GLY A 7 -1.58 -13.36 41.91
C GLY A 7 -0.63 -13.09 40.73
N CYS A 8 -0.73 -13.90 39.70
CA CYS A 8 -0.07 -13.64 38.41
C CYS A 8 -0.74 -12.38 37.83
N LEU A 9 -0.05 -11.23 37.92
CA LEU A 9 -0.40 -10.03 37.17
C LEU A 9 -0.13 -10.34 35.69
N CYS A 10 -1.12 -10.91 35.01
CA CYS A 10 -1.13 -10.98 33.56
C CYS A 10 -1.24 -9.52 33.06
N GLY A 11 -0.10 -8.87 32.86
CA GLY A 11 -0.05 -7.59 32.19
C GLY A 11 -0.66 -7.77 30.82
N ALA A 12 -1.83 -7.19 30.57
CA ALA A 12 -2.44 -7.18 29.26
C ALA A 12 -1.42 -6.52 28.30
N VAL A 13 -0.93 -7.29 27.33
CA VAL A 13 -0.15 -6.73 26.23
C VAL A 13 -1.04 -5.66 25.60
N PRO A 14 -0.56 -4.41 25.43
CA PRO A 14 -1.40 -3.36 24.83
C PRO A 14 -1.88 -3.85 23.46
N ALA A 15 -3.19 -3.78 23.25
CA ALA A 15 -3.78 -4.24 22.01
C ALA A 15 -3.18 -3.47 20.83
N THR A 16 -2.51 -4.17 19.95
CA THR A 16 -1.87 -3.62 18.75
C THR A 16 -2.93 -2.98 17.85
N LYS A 17 -2.64 -1.84 17.25
CA LYS A 17 -3.47 -1.21 16.22
C LYS A 17 -2.76 -1.37 14.89
N LEU A 18 -3.49 -1.75 13.84
CA LEU A 18 -2.95 -1.94 12.49
C LEU A 18 -3.37 -0.79 11.59
N ILE A 19 -2.41 -0.19 10.90
CA ILE A 19 -2.69 0.75 9.81
C ILE A 19 -2.01 0.27 8.53
N CYS A 20 -2.81 0.03 7.50
CA CYS A 20 -2.35 -0.32 6.17
C CYS A 20 -2.40 0.92 5.28
N PHE A 21 -1.32 1.17 4.56
CA PHE A 21 -1.23 2.26 3.59
C PHE A 21 -1.09 1.69 2.18
N ASP A 22 -1.82 2.24 1.23
CA ASP A 22 -1.41 2.12 -0.16
C ASP A 22 -0.13 2.95 -0.40
N CYS A 23 0.59 2.64 -1.49
CA CYS A 23 1.83 3.31 -1.85
C CYS A 23 1.60 4.42 -2.88
N ASP A 24 1.14 3.99 -4.07
CA ASP A 24 0.94 4.84 -5.24
C ASP A 24 -0.16 5.88 -4.98
N SER A 25 0.04 7.12 -5.40
CA SER A 25 -0.90 8.23 -5.17
C SER A 25 -1.37 8.41 -3.70
N THR A 26 -0.72 7.73 -2.74
CA THR A 26 -1.02 7.80 -1.30
C THR A 26 0.23 8.16 -0.48
N LEU A 27 1.18 7.24 -0.28
CA LEU A 27 2.45 7.53 0.40
C LEU A 27 3.43 8.29 -0.49
N SER A 28 3.29 8.17 -1.78
CA SER A 28 4.06 8.90 -2.79
C SER A 28 3.13 9.47 -3.86
N ALA A 29 3.56 10.53 -4.54
CA ALA A 29 2.76 11.25 -5.54
C ALA A 29 2.70 10.56 -6.90
N ILE A 30 3.42 9.44 -7.09
CA ILE A 30 3.55 8.75 -8.37
C ILE A 30 2.80 7.42 -8.40
N GLU A 31 2.58 6.94 -9.62
CA GLU A 31 2.20 5.56 -9.93
C GLU A 31 3.46 4.83 -10.42
N GLY A 32 3.95 3.84 -9.68
CA GLY A 32 5.23 3.19 -9.98
C GLY A 32 5.27 2.50 -11.34
N ILE A 33 4.15 1.90 -11.77
CA ILE A 33 4.06 1.27 -13.08
C ILE A 33 4.08 2.30 -14.22
N ASP A 34 3.50 3.48 -14.00
CA ASP A 34 3.50 4.56 -15.00
C ASP A 34 4.90 5.18 -15.13
N GLU A 35 5.66 5.28 -14.02
CA GLU A 35 7.06 5.70 -14.07
C GLU A 35 7.93 4.69 -14.85
N LEU A 36 7.69 3.38 -14.70
CA LEU A 36 8.35 2.36 -15.53
C LEU A 36 8.00 2.53 -17.01
N ALA A 37 6.71 2.76 -17.32
CA ALA A 37 6.26 3.00 -18.69
C ALA A 37 6.87 4.26 -19.29
N ARG A 38 7.07 5.30 -18.50
CA ARG A 38 7.72 6.56 -18.90
C ARG A 38 9.14 6.34 -19.41
N LEU A 39 9.88 5.40 -18.82
CA LEU A 39 11.23 5.02 -19.29
C LEU A 39 11.22 4.37 -20.68
N ARG A 40 10.07 3.90 -21.15
CA ARG A 40 9.86 3.32 -22.50
C ARG A 40 9.32 4.33 -23.50
N GLY A 41 9.09 5.57 -23.09
CA GLY A 41 8.62 6.66 -23.93
C GLY A 41 7.13 6.96 -23.81
N LEU A 42 6.73 8.15 -24.30
CA LEU A 42 5.38 8.70 -24.09
C LEU A 42 4.25 7.84 -24.67
N ALA A 43 4.50 7.12 -25.77
CA ALA A 43 3.47 6.24 -26.36
C ALA A 43 3.15 5.03 -25.48
N VAL A 44 4.16 4.46 -24.81
CA VAL A 44 4.00 3.37 -23.84
C VAL A 44 3.33 3.89 -22.58
N LEU A 45 3.79 5.04 -22.07
CA LEU A 45 3.20 5.70 -20.91
C LEU A 45 1.70 5.92 -21.09
N GLY A 46 1.25 6.56 -22.17
CA GLY A 46 -0.17 6.85 -22.36
C GLY A 46 -1.06 5.59 -22.44
N ARG A 47 -0.53 4.47 -22.94
CA ARG A 47 -1.25 3.19 -22.93
C ARG A 47 -1.36 2.60 -21.54
N VAL A 48 -0.30 2.68 -20.76
CA VAL A 48 -0.25 2.12 -19.40
C VAL A 48 -1.07 2.97 -18.44
N GLU A 49 -0.94 4.30 -18.49
CA GLU A 49 -1.76 5.24 -17.69
C GLU A 49 -3.27 5.01 -17.88
N MET A 50 -3.72 4.79 -19.12
CA MET A 50 -5.12 4.50 -19.38
C MET A 50 -5.56 3.20 -18.69
N MET A 51 -4.77 2.11 -18.78
CA MET A 51 -5.07 0.84 -18.10
C MET A 51 -5.05 0.99 -16.57
N THR A 52 -4.10 1.76 -16.02
CA THR A 52 -3.99 2.03 -14.60
C THR A 52 -5.23 2.76 -14.09
N ASN A 53 -5.63 3.84 -14.77
CA ASN A 53 -6.79 4.62 -14.39
C ASN A 53 -8.09 3.81 -14.45
N ASP A 54 -8.32 3.05 -15.52
CA ASP A 54 -9.49 2.19 -15.66
C ASP A 54 -9.59 1.17 -14.51
N ALA A 55 -8.48 0.57 -14.10
CA ALA A 55 -8.44 -0.35 -12.96
C ALA A 55 -8.68 0.37 -11.62
N MET A 56 -8.06 1.54 -11.40
CA MET A 56 -8.21 2.30 -10.16
C MET A 56 -9.59 2.93 -10.00
N GLU A 57 -10.32 3.17 -11.10
CA GLU A 57 -11.71 3.59 -11.08
C GLU A 57 -12.69 2.40 -10.98
N GLY A 58 -12.19 1.17 -11.11
CA GLY A 58 -12.99 -0.05 -11.07
C GLY A 58 -13.79 -0.31 -12.35
N LEU A 59 -13.38 0.26 -13.48
CA LEU A 59 -13.99 0.05 -14.79
C LEU A 59 -13.58 -1.30 -15.41
N VAL A 60 -12.40 -1.77 -15.06
CA VAL A 60 -11.84 -3.09 -15.41
C VAL A 60 -11.26 -3.75 -14.17
N THR A 61 -11.06 -5.06 -14.21
CA THR A 61 -10.47 -5.79 -13.08
C THR A 61 -8.95 -5.61 -13.06
N VAL A 62 -8.34 -5.61 -11.88
CA VAL A 62 -6.87 -5.44 -11.71
C VAL A 62 -6.13 -6.52 -12.49
N GLU A 63 -6.52 -7.77 -12.35
CA GLU A 63 -5.89 -8.94 -13.01
C GLU A 63 -5.93 -8.84 -14.54
N SER A 64 -6.96 -8.22 -15.12
CA SER A 64 -7.09 -8.09 -16.58
C SER A 64 -6.03 -7.19 -17.21
N VAL A 65 -5.43 -6.30 -16.43
CA VAL A 65 -4.45 -5.32 -16.91
C VAL A 65 -3.07 -5.49 -16.30
N PHE A 66 -2.94 -6.23 -15.18
CA PHE A 66 -1.68 -6.32 -14.43
C PHE A 66 -0.53 -6.86 -15.28
N GLU A 67 -0.65 -8.07 -15.77
CA GLU A 67 0.37 -8.73 -16.59
C GLU A 67 0.63 -7.97 -17.89
N ARG A 68 -0.46 -7.54 -18.56
CA ARG A 68 -0.37 -6.84 -19.85
C ARG A 68 0.43 -5.54 -19.79
N ARG A 69 0.36 -4.81 -18.67
CA ARG A 69 1.21 -3.62 -18.46
C ARG A 69 2.68 -4.00 -18.39
N LEU A 70 3.02 -5.06 -17.66
CA LEU A 70 4.39 -5.55 -17.53
C LEU A 70 4.95 -6.08 -18.85
N GLU A 71 4.14 -6.80 -19.64
CA GLU A 71 4.51 -7.25 -21.00
C GLU A 71 4.83 -6.07 -21.94
N ILE A 72 4.10 -4.98 -21.84
CA ILE A 72 4.33 -3.78 -22.65
C ILE A 72 5.59 -3.02 -22.20
N ILE A 73 5.88 -3.02 -20.89
CA ILE A 73 6.97 -2.26 -20.29
C ILE A 73 8.29 -3.04 -20.37
N GLU A 74 8.26 -4.36 -20.14
CA GLU A 74 9.45 -5.21 -20.00
C GLU A 74 10.51 -4.54 -19.09
N PRO A 75 10.21 -4.33 -17.78
CA PRO A 75 11.06 -3.54 -16.91
C PRO A 75 12.40 -4.23 -16.67
N ARG A 76 13.48 -3.46 -16.59
CA ARG A 76 14.79 -3.99 -16.17
C ARG A 76 14.99 -3.75 -14.67
N ARG A 77 15.87 -4.54 -14.05
CA ARG A 77 16.22 -4.37 -12.62
C ARG A 77 16.68 -2.94 -12.29
N GLU A 78 17.41 -2.29 -13.18
CA GLU A 78 17.87 -0.91 -13.02
C GLU A 78 16.73 0.12 -13.05
N ASP A 79 15.67 -0.15 -13.84
CA ASP A 79 14.47 0.68 -13.90
C ASP A 79 13.74 0.67 -12.55
N ILE A 80 13.65 -0.50 -11.92
CA ILE A 80 13.03 -0.64 -10.60
C ILE A 80 13.78 0.18 -9.55
N ALA A 81 15.11 0.16 -9.59
CA ALA A 81 15.92 0.99 -8.69
C ALA A 81 15.72 2.49 -8.94
N ALA A 82 15.51 2.90 -10.20
CA ALA A 82 15.18 4.29 -10.54
C ALA A 82 13.82 4.71 -9.98
N VAL A 83 12.78 3.87 -10.14
CA VAL A 83 11.45 4.11 -9.58
C VAL A 83 11.50 4.16 -8.04
N GLY A 84 12.30 3.29 -7.40
CA GLY A 84 12.49 3.33 -5.94
C GLY A 84 13.02 4.67 -5.44
N ARG A 85 13.96 5.28 -6.15
CA ARG A 85 14.42 6.65 -5.84
C ARG A 85 13.30 7.67 -6.03
N ARG A 86 12.53 7.55 -7.11
CA ARG A 86 11.41 8.46 -7.38
C ARG A 86 10.35 8.41 -6.27
N TYR A 87 10.01 7.22 -5.76
CA TYR A 87 9.09 7.09 -4.62
C TYR A 87 9.54 7.91 -3.41
N VAL A 88 10.84 7.88 -3.07
CA VAL A 88 11.40 8.66 -1.96
C VAL A 88 11.40 10.16 -2.25
N GLU A 89 11.76 10.57 -3.49
CA GLU A 89 11.78 11.98 -3.91
C GLU A 89 10.38 12.62 -3.91
N THR A 90 9.34 11.83 -4.16
CA THR A 90 7.95 12.29 -4.27
C THR A 90 7.07 11.84 -3.11
N VAL A 91 7.71 11.50 -1.97
CA VAL A 91 7.00 11.10 -0.75
C VAL A 91 5.99 12.16 -0.32
N GLU A 92 4.85 11.73 0.20
CA GLU A 92 3.87 12.65 0.78
C GLU A 92 4.53 13.45 1.92
N PRO A 93 4.48 14.80 1.88
CA PRO A 93 5.30 15.64 2.75
C PRO A 93 5.14 15.42 4.24
N THR A 94 3.98 14.92 4.69
CA THR A 94 3.70 14.67 6.11
C THR A 94 3.84 13.20 6.50
N ALA A 95 4.09 12.30 5.55
CA ALA A 95 4.06 10.85 5.75
C ALA A 95 5.00 10.40 6.87
N ARG A 96 6.27 10.80 6.81
CA ARG A 96 7.29 10.34 7.75
C ARG A 96 6.97 10.69 9.20
N ASP A 97 6.65 11.95 9.45
CA ASP A 97 6.34 12.42 10.80
C ASP A 97 5.01 11.84 11.31
N THR A 98 4.04 11.69 10.41
CA THR A 98 2.74 11.08 10.73
C THR A 98 2.91 9.62 11.11
N ILE A 99 3.67 8.83 10.32
CA ILE A 99 3.91 7.42 10.62
C ILE A 99 4.65 7.27 11.95
N ALA A 100 5.70 8.07 12.19
CA ALA A 100 6.42 8.06 13.47
C ALA A 100 5.49 8.37 14.66
N ALA A 101 4.60 9.36 14.51
CA ALA A 101 3.62 9.70 15.54
C ALA A 101 2.55 8.61 15.75
N LEU A 102 2.14 7.90 14.70
CA LEU A 102 1.23 6.76 14.79
C LEU A 102 1.89 5.59 15.51
N VAL A 103 3.15 5.26 15.18
CA VAL A 103 3.93 4.23 15.88
C VAL A 103 4.04 4.54 17.36
N ALA A 104 4.34 5.80 17.73
CA ALA A 104 4.38 6.23 19.13
C ALA A 104 3.03 6.09 19.85
N ARG A 105 1.90 6.04 19.12
CA ARG A 105 0.54 5.80 19.64
C ARG A 105 0.12 4.32 19.59
N GLY A 106 1.06 3.39 19.33
CA GLY A 106 0.81 1.95 19.32
C GLY A 106 0.23 1.41 18.00
N TRP A 107 0.35 2.14 16.89
CA TRP A 107 0.01 1.65 15.57
C TRP A 107 1.17 0.87 14.94
N THR A 108 0.85 -0.21 14.25
CA THR A 108 1.78 -0.95 13.40
C THR A 108 1.49 -0.60 11.95
N PRO A 109 2.34 0.20 11.29
CA PRO A 109 2.17 0.53 9.89
C PRO A 109 2.62 -0.62 8.99
N VAL A 110 1.87 -0.88 7.93
CA VAL A 110 2.17 -1.84 6.86
C VAL A 110 1.84 -1.19 5.51
N ILE A 111 2.71 -1.34 4.52
CA ILE A 111 2.40 -0.93 3.14
C ILE A 111 1.73 -2.12 2.44
N VAL A 112 0.55 -1.90 1.84
CA VAL A 112 -0.20 -2.90 1.06
C VAL A 112 -0.48 -2.33 -0.32
N SER A 113 0.25 -2.78 -1.33
CA SER A 113 0.25 -2.16 -2.66
C SER A 113 0.18 -3.20 -3.79
N GLY A 114 -0.46 -2.83 -4.90
CA GLY A 114 -0.34 -3.52 -6.18
C GLY A 114 0.96 -3.22 -6.93
N GLY A 115 1.80 -2.32 -6.41
CA GLY A 115 3.13 -2.01 -6.92
C GLY A 115 4.17 -3.09 -6.61
N PHE A 116 5.44 -2.76 -6.80
CA PHE A 116 6.54 -3.74 -6.77
C PHE A 116 7.37 -3.61 -5.51
N THR A 117 7.54 -4.72 -4.78
CA THR A 117 8.30 -4.78 -3.51
C THR A 117 9.66 -4.10 -3.61
N GLN A 118 10.43 -4.41 -4.66
CA GLN A 118 11.79 -3.89 -4.82
C GLN A 118 11.83 -2.37 -5.09
N ALA A 119 10.76 -1.81 -5.69
CA ALA A 119 10.63 -0.36 -5.89
C ALA A 119 10.12 0.36 -4.64
N ILE A 120 9.24 -0.28 -3.86
CA ILE A 120 8.61 0.30 -2.66
C ILE A 120 9.56 0.25 -1.46
N GLN A 121 10.43 -0.75 -1.38
CA GLN A 121 11.31 -0.96 -0.22
C GLN A 121 12.12 0.27 0.18
N PRO A 122 12.76 1.05 -0.73
CA PRO A 122 13.47 2.29 -0.35
C PRO A 122 12.55 3.32 0.33
N LEU A 123 11.30 3.44 -0.08
CA LEU A 123 10.31 4.32 0.56
C LEU A 123 9.92 3.78 1.94
N ALA A 124 9.69 2.47 2.07
CA ALA A 124 9.39 1.84 3.35
C ALA A 124 10.51 2.07 4.37
N ASP A 125 11.76 1.88 3.95
CA ASP A 125 12.95 2.14 4.78
C ASP A 125 13.04 3.61 5.20
N TYR A 126 12.79 4.54 4.27
CA TYR A 126 12.78 5.98 4.56
C TYR A 126 11.70 6.37 5.57
N LEU A 127 10.52 5.73 5.49
CA LEU A 127 9.38 5.98 6.37
C LEU A 127 9.46 5.22 7.72
N GLY A 128 10.38 4.27 7.85
CA GLY A 128 10.48 3.38 9.02
C GLY A 128 9.36 2.33 9.08
N VAL A 129 8.81 1.92 7.93
CA VAL A 129 7.80 0.86 7.82
C VAL A 129 8.50 -0.46 7.58
N ALA A 130 8.41 -1.38 8.53
CA ALA A 130 9.15 -2.64 8.51
C ALA A 130 8.51 -3.72 7.59
N ARG A 131 7.25 -3.56 7.19
CA ARG A 131 6.51 -4.58 6.44
C ARG A 131 5.90 -4.01 5.17
N VAL A 132 6.21 -4.63 4.04
CA VAL A 132 5.64 -4.35 2.72
C VAL A 132 4.98 -5.60 2.19
N GLU A 133 3.73 -5.50 1.81
CA GLU A 133 2.92 -6.51 1.14
C GLU A 133 2.64 -6.00 -0.29
N ALA A 134 3.47 -6.41 -1.23
CA ALA A 134 3.45 -5.96 -2.61
C ALA A 134 3.91 -7.09 -3.55
N VAL A 135 4.00 -6.83 -4.85
CA VAL A 135 4.34 -7.84 -5.84
C VAL A 135 5.85 -7.92 -6.03
N GLU A 136 6.41 -9.11 -5.95
CA GLU A 136 7.83 -9.32 -6.24
C GLU A 136 8.04 -9.56 -7.74
N LEU A 137 8.91 -8.77 -8.37
CA LEU A 137 9.35 -8.97 -9.75
C LEU A 137 10.54 -9.94 -9.80
N LYS A 138 10.56 -10.78 -10.84
CA LYS A 138 11.64 -11.71 -11.10
C LYS A 138 12.52 -11.18 -12.23
N PHE A 139 13.82 -11.41 -12.10
CA PHE A 139 14.81 -10.97 -13.08
C PHE A 139 15.87 -12.04 -13.28
N THR A 140 16.27 -12.25 -14.53
CA THR A 140 17.44 -13.04 -14.89
C THR A 140 18.73 -12.45 -14.32
N ALA A 141 19.84 -13.16 -14.43
CA ALA A 141 21.13 -12.71 -13.90
C ALA A 141 21.62 -11.40 -14.53
N ASP A 142 21.30 -11.16 -15.80
CA ASP A 142 21.64 -9.93 -16.53
C ASP A 142 20.66 -8.76 -16.28
N GLY A 143 19.65 -8.97 -15.41
CA GLY A 143 18.67 -7.95 -15.03
C GLY A 143 17.48 -7.78 -15.97
N THR A 144 17.28 -8.70 -16.91
CA THR A 144 16.11 -8.74 -17.79
C THR A 144 14.89 -9.26 -17.02
N TYR A 145 13.70 -8.72 -17.32
CA TYR A 145 12.44 -9.16 -16.72
C TYR A 145 12.16 -10.64 -17.00
N ASP A 146 11.79 -11.37 -15.95
CA ASP A 146 11.52 -12.82 -15.99
C ASP A 146 10.22 -13.18 -15.23
N GLY A 147 9.25 -12.27 -15.28
CA GLY A 147 7.96 -12.47 -14.63
C GLY A 147 7.85 -11.83 -13.23
N TYR A 148 6.83 -12.24 -12.52
CA TYR A 148 6.52 -11.76 -11.16
C TYR A 148 5.99 -12.91 -10.29
N ASP A 149 5.77 -12.65 -9.01
CA ASP A 149 5.08 -13.59 -8.13
C ASP A 149 3.56 -13.56 -8.39
N GLU A 150 3.09 -14.49 -9.20
CA GLU A 150 1.67 -14.64 -9.55
C GLU A 150 0.79 -15.02 -8.35
N THR A 151 1.41 -15.49 -7.24
CA THR A 151 0.68 -15.85 -6.02
C THR A 151 0.37 -14.63 -5.14
N ALA A 152 0.99 -13.48 -5.43
CA ALA A 152 0.76 -12.25 -4.70
C ALA A 152 -0.70 -11.80 -4.84
N PRO A 153 -1.48 -11.70 -3.75
CA PRO A 153 -2.90 -11.37 -3.83
C PRO A 153 -3.18 -10.01 -4.47
N THR A 154 -2.28 -9.06 -4.31
CA THR A 154 -2.46 -7.67 -4.79
C THR A 154 -2.39 -7.52 -6.31
N THR A 155 -2.16 -8.61 -7.05
CA THR A 155 -2.26 -8.65 -8.52
C THR A 155 -3.69 -8.78 -9.04
N ARG A 156 -4.68 -8.97 -8.16
CA ARG A 156 -6.09 -9.21 -8.53
C ARG A 156 -7.07 -8.40 -7.69
N THR A 157 -8.28 -8.27 -8.20
CA THR A 157 -9.42 -7.66 -7.52
C THR A 157 -9.68 -8.36 -6.18
N GLY A 158 -9.94 -7.60 -5.11
CA GLY A 158 -10.09 -8.13 -3.75
C GLY A 158 -8.77 -8.53 -3.06
N GLY A 159 -7.65 -8.48 -3.74
CA GLY A 159 -6.37 -8.96 -3.21
C GLY A 159 -5.86 -8.16 -2.02
N LYS A 160 -6.04 -6.83 -2.00
CA LYS A 160 -5.72 -6.02 -0.81
C LYS A 160 -6.57 -6.43 0.40
N ALA A 161 -7.85 -6.73 0.19
CA ALA A 161 -8.73 -7.21 1.26
C ALA A 161 -8.26 -8.55 1.84
N GLU A 162 -7.80 -9.47 0.98
CA GLU A 162 -7.22 -10.76 1.40
C GLU A 162 -5.95 -10.56 2.26
N VAL A 163 -5.05 -9.67 1.82
CA VAL A 163 -3.83 -9.32 2.57
C VAL A 163 -4.17 -8.74 3.93
N VAL A 164 -5.06 -7.76 4.00
CA VAL A 164 -5.45 -7.13 5.27
C VAL A 164 -6.14 -8.12 6.20
N ALA A 165 -7.00 -9.01 5.69
CA ALA A 165 -7.61 -10.08 6.49
C ALA A 165 -6.55 -11.05 7.04
N ARG A 166 -5.51 -11.38 6.28
CA ARG A 166 -4.37 -12.19 6.76
C ARG A 166 -3.60 -11.47 7.86
N LEU A 167 -3.24 -10.19 7.66
CA LEU A 167 -2.55 -9.37 8.65
C LEU A 167 -3.33 -9.29 9.96
N ARG A 168 -4.64 -9.14 9.88
CA ARG A 168 -5.51 -9.11 11.07
C ARG A 168 -5.50 -10.44 11.83
N ARG A 169 -5.52 -11.57 11.12
CA ARG A 169 -5.41 -12.90 11.77
C ARG A 169 -4.06 -13.09 12.47
N GLU A 170 -2.98 -12.59 11.87
CA GLU A 170 -1.62 -12.69 12.41
C GLU A 170 -1.42 -11.79 13.65
N LEU A 171 -1.82 -10.52 13.53
CA LEU A 171 -1.49 -9.47 14.51
C LEU A 171 -2.57 -9.28 15.58
N GLN A 172 -3.80 -9.80 15.37
CA GLN A 172 -4.95 -9.67 16.27
C GLN A 172 -5.17 -8.21 16.75
N PRO A 173 -5.21 -7.21 15.84
CA PRO A 173 -5.29 -5.83 16.22
C PRO A 173 -6.68 -5.49 16.78
N SER A 174 -6.72 -4.58 17.75
CA SER A 174 -7.98 -4.03 18.30
C SER A 174 -8.65 -3.04 17.36
N LEU A 175 -7.90 -2.43 16.45
CA LEU A 175 -8.37 -1.46 15.47
C LEU A 175 -7.57 -1.61 14.19
N THR A 176 -8.23 -1.54 13.04
CA THR A 176 -7.58 -1.62 11.72
C THR A 176 -8.05 -0.48 10.83
N TRP A 177 -7.10 0.25 10.27
CA TRP A 177 -7.33 1.25 9.24
C TRP A 177 -6.69 0.84 7.92
N MET A 178 -7.38 1.13 6.80
CA MET A 178 -6.82 1.14 5.45
C MET A 178 -6.87 2.57 4.91
N VAL A 179 -5.75 3.07 4.41
CA VAL A 179 -5.61 4.41 3.83
C VAL A 179 -5.19 4.26 2.38
N GLY A 180 -5.95 4.83 1.44
CA GLY A 180 -5.65 4.73 0.02
C GLY A 180 -6.57 5.60 -0.84
N ASP A 181 -6.24 5.73 -2.13
CA ASP A 181 -6.96 6.55 -3.11
C ASP A 181 -7.81 5.73 -4.11
N GLY A 182 -7.54 4.41 -4.22
CA GLY A 182 -8.13 3.53 -5.23
C GLY A 182 -9.36 2.75 -4.77
N VAL A 183 -10.09 2.19 -5.75
CA VAL A 183 -11.22 1.29 -5.49
C VAL A 183 -10.73 0.00 -4.82
N SER A 184 -9.54 -0.50 -5.16
CA SER A 184 -8.95 -1.67 -4.52
C SER A 184 -8.68 -1.48 -3.02
N ASP A 185 -8.47 -0.22 -2.57
CA ASP A 185 -8.34 0.12 -1.16
C ASP A 185 -9.69 0.18 -0.48
N LEU A 186 -10.69 0.74 -1.18
CA LEU A 186 -12.07 0.79 -0.70
C LEU A 186 -12.65 -0.61 -0.49
N GLU A 187 -12.28 -1.60 -1.30
CA GLU A 187 -12.72 -3.00 -1.18
C GLU A 187 -12.30 -3.64 0.16
N VAL A 188 -11.30 -3.09 0.85
CA VAL A 188 -10.86 -3.56 2.18
C VAL A 188 -11.85 -3.19 3.29
N LYS A 189 -12.72 -2.19 3.04
CA LYS A 189 -13.70 -1.70 4.01
C LYS A 189 -14.65 -2.81 4.48
N SER A 190 -14.78 -2.97 5.79
CA SER A 190 -15.67 -3.95 6.43
C SER A 190 -16.10 -3.42 7.81
N GLU A 191 -16.90 -4.19 8.56
CA GLU A 191 -17.22 -3.85 9.95
C GLU A 191 -15.98 -3.77 10.85
N GLU A 192 -14.93 -4.50 10.50
CA GLU A 192 -13.71 -4.63 11.28
C GLU A 192 -12.55 -3.75 10.76
N VAL A 193 -12.70 -3.13 9.58
CA VAL A 193 -11.69 -2.30 8.93
C VAL A 193 -12.29 -0.98 8.50
N SER A 194 -11.82 0.11 9.10
CA SER A 194 -12.18 1.46 8.68
C SER A 194 -11.36 1.87 7.47
N PHE A 195 -12.03 2.22 6.37
CA PHE A 195 -11.37 2.78 5.20
C PHE A 195 -11.33 4.31 5.29
N ILE A 196 -10.16 4.88 5.05
CA ILE A 196 -9.89 6.31 5.01
C ILE A 196 -9.43 6.64 3.60
N GLY A 197 -10.27 7.34 2.85
CA GLY A 197 -9.96 7.78 1.49
C GLY A 197 -8.92 8.89 1.50
N PHE A 198 -7.91 8.78 0.63
CA PHE A 198 -6.87 9.78 0.46
C PHE A 198 -7.04 10.47 -0.90
N GLY A 199 -6.95 11.81 -0.95
CA GLY A 199 -7.22 12.56 -2.18
C GLY A 199 -6.34 13.79 -2.35
N ARG A 200 -5.04 13.68 -2.05
CA ARG A 200 -4.07 14.75 -2.28
C ARG A 200 -3.65 14.84 -3.75
N TYR A 201 -3.36 13.70 -4.36
CA TYR A 201 -2.81 13.63 -5.71
C TYR A 201 -3.89 13.32 -6.75
N VAL A 202 -4.75 12.35 -6.44
CA VAL A 202 -5.89 11.97 -7.27
C VAL A 202 -7.14 11.94 -6.41
N VAL A 203 -8.24 12.51 -6.90
CA VAL A 203 -9.56 12.45 -6.24
C VAL A 203 -10.47 11.57 -7.08
N ARG A 204 -10.70 10.34 -6.62
CA ARG A 204 -11.61 9.40 -7.30
C ARG A 204 -13.02 9.57 -6.73
N PRO A 205 -14.03 9.88 -7.57
CA PRO A 205 -15.40 10.17 -7.11
C PRO A 205 -15.99 9.07 -6.24
N LYS A 206 -15.82 7.80 -6.63
CA LYS A 206 -16.33 6.65 -5.87
C LYS A 206 -15.69 6.54 -4.50
N VAL A 207 -14.35 6.64 -4.42
CA VAL A 207 -13.61 6.62 -3.16
C VAL A 207 -14.06 7.75 -2.25
N LYS A 208 -14.17 8.98 -2.76
CA LYS A 208 -14.63 10.13 -1.99
C LYS A 208 -16.06 9.97 -1.47
N ALA A 209 -16.95 9.36 -2.26
CA ALA A 209 -18.37 9.18 -1.88
C ALA A 209 -18.55 8.07 -0.82
N GLU A 210 -17.74 7.00 -0.89
CA GLU A 210 -17.95 5.80 -0.08
C GLU A 210 -16.97 5.69 1.11
N ALA A 211 -15.91 6.50 1.16
CA ALA A 211 -15.04 6.59 2.32
C ALA A 211 -15.79 7.20 3.52
N GLY A 212 -15.71 6.55 4.68
CA GLY A 212 -16.27 7.10 5.91
C GLY A 212 -15.57 8.37 6.36
N ILE A 213 -14.26 8.46 6.08
CA ILE A 213 -13.40 9.61 6.32
C ILE A 213 -12.61 9.84 5.02
N PHE A 214 -12.50 11.10 4.60
CA PHE A 214 -11.71 11.48 3.43
C PHE A 214 -10.73 12.58 3.80
N ILE A 215 -9.44 12.34 3.52
CA ILE A 215 -8.35 13.25 3.89
C ILE A 215 -7.53 13.64 2.65
N THR A 216 -6.82 14.74 2.73
CA THR A 216 -5.93 15.26 1.66
C THR A 216 -4.49 15.46 2.12
N SER A 217 -4.19 15.09 3.37
CA SER A 217 -2.85 15.10 3.96
C SER A 217 -2.80 14.04 5.04
N LEU A 218 -1.70 13.29 5.15
CA LEU A 218 -1.61 12.17 6.09
C LEU A 218 -1.61 12.62 7.56
N ASP A 219 -1.14 13.84 7.87
CA ASP A 219 -1.19 14.38 9.24
C ASP A 219 -2.61 14.48 9.81
N GLN A 220 -3.64 14.50 8.95
CA GLN A 220 -5.03 14.48 9.37
C GLN A 220 -5.41 13.18 10.09
N LEU A 221 -4.69 12.07 9.85
CA LEU A 221 -4.87 10.81 10.58
C LEU A 221 -4.67 10.99 12.08
N LEU A 222 -3.80 11.90 12.49
CA LEU A 222 -3.50 12.16 13.91
C LEU A 222 -4.65 12.84 14.67
N LYS A 223 -5.64 13.34 13.94
CA LYS A 223 -6.84 14.05 14.46
C LYS A 223 -8.08 13.15 14.52
N ILE A 224 -8.03 11.97 13.91
CA ILE A 224 -9.11 10.97 13.96
C ILE A 224 -9.14 10.36 15.37
N ARG A 225 -10.35 10.31 15.96
CA ARG A 225 -10.61 9.80 17.32
C ARG A 225 -11.19 8.40 17.28
#